data_1e4515c6defa9cb01577329a09cb813d
#
_entry.id   1e4515c6defa9cb01577329a09cb813d
#
_cell.length_a   1.000
_cell.length_b   1.000
_cell.length_c   1.000
_cell.angle_alpha   90.00
_cell.angle_beta   90.00
_cell.angle_gamma   90.00
#
_symmetry.space_group_name_H-M   'P 1'
#
loop_
_entity.id
_entity.type
_entity.pdbx_description
1 polymer ?
#
loop_
_entity_poly.entity_id
_entity_poly.type
_entity_poly.pdbx_seq_one_letter_code
_entity_poly.pdbx_strand_id
1 'polypeptide(L)'
;KPIMKEVDIREVESVLFTLHNSKELYKVIQDSKDVIERRALIRSDQSFREMTKVLLVKMNEERRVRAGEGNNRFNIDYVSSKARLNEVEEIVVFKELFEDAKAKYPNIYTDENEQINITDNLCICHLIKNLEPFSFLGTGDDIKGTVYEIFLKATLRGEFDQYFTPREIVEFMVKCADPNIGDVILDPACGSGGFLIQ
;
A
#
# COMPACT_ATOMS: atom_id res chain seq x y z
N LYS A 1 -1.74 22.27 34.06
CA LYS A 1 -2.13 21.14 33.13
C LYS A 1 -2.24 21.75 31.75
N PRO A 2 -1.42 21.36 30.78
CA PRO A 2 -1.63 21.77 29.39
C PRO A 2 -2.87 21.00 28.88
N ILE A 3 -3.84 21.75 28.41
CA ILE A 3 -5.00 21.22 27.67
C ILE A 3 -4.44 20.74 26.35
N MET A 4 -4.34 19.43 26.17
CA MET A 4 -4.11 18.86 24.85
C MET A 4 -5.31 19.29 23.97
N LYS A 5 -5.04 20.15 22.98
CA LYS A 5 -6.01 20.43 21.94
C LYS A 5 -6.35 19.10 21.26
N GLU A 6 -7.61 18.73 21.25
CA GLU A 6 -8.12 17.69 20.36
C GLU A 6 -7.66 18.05 18.95
N VAL A 7 -6.79 17.23 18.40
CA VAL A 7 -6.38 17.39 17.01
C VAL A 7 -7.59 16.99 16.18
N ASP A 8 -8.20 17.95 15.51
CA ASP A 8 -9.32 17.69 14.63
C ASP A 8 -8.82 16.77 13.51
N ILE A 9 -9.37 15.56 13.47
CA ILE A 9 -9.07 14.54 12.44
C ILE A 9 -9.20 15.14 11.04
N ARG A 10 -10.11 16.11 10.85
CA ARG A 10 -10.31 16.85 9.61
C ARG A 10 -9.13 17.76 9.25
N GLU A 11 -8.41 18.31 10.22
CA GLU A 11 -7.18 19.08 9.98
C GLU A 11 -6.03 18.19 9.54
N VAL A 12 -5.92 16.96 10.05
CA VAL A 12 -4.90 15.99 9.62
C VAL A 12 -5.22 15.47 8.21
N GLU A 13 -6.48 15.26 7.88
CA GLU A 13 -6.91 14.87 6.52
C GLU A 13 -6.70 16.00 5.50
N SER A 14 -6.77 17.28 5.90
CA SER A 14 -6.54 18.42 5.00
C SER A 14 -5.07 18.60 4.61
N VAL A 15 -4.14 18.02 5.34
CA VAL A 15 -2.69 18.08 5.06
C VAL A 15 -2.25 16.93 4.12
N LEU A 16 -3.03 15.85 4.04
CA LEU A 16 -2.74 14.74 3.12
C LEU A 16 -3.42 15.01 1.77
N PHE A 17 -2.61 15.11 0.72
CA PHE A 17 -3.13 15.13 -0.63
C PHE A 17 -3.96 13.87 -0.89
N THR A 18 -5.21 14.05 -1.29
CA THR A 18 -6.05 12.94 -1.74
C THR A 18 -5.77 12.70 -3.21
N LEU A 19 -5.36 11.49 -3.56
CA LEU A 19 -5.21 11.10 -4.96
C LEU A 19 -6.60 11.03 -5.60
N HIS A 20 -6.87 11.92 -6.54
CA HIS A 20 -8.18 12.04 -7.19
C HIS A 20 -8.32 11.20 -8.45
N ASN A 21 -7.19 10.68 -8.99
CA ASN A 21 -7.23 9.88 -10.20
C ASN A 21 -6.19 8.73 -10.20
N SER A 22 -6.54 7.67 -10.92
CA SER A 22 -5.71 6.46 -11.04
C SER A 22 -4.36 6.70 -11.74
N LYS A 23 -4.25 7.74 -12.57
CA LYS A 23 -3.00 8.06 -13.30
C LYS A 23 -1.94 8.65 -12.39
N GLU A 24 -2.34 9.51 -11.46
CA GLU A 24 -1.42 10.08 -10.46
C GLU A 24 -0.88 9.00 -9.54
N LEU A 25 -1.76 8.14 -9.05
CA LEU A 25 -1.37 7.02 -8.23
C LEU A 25 -0.42 6.07 -8.96
N TYR A 26 -0.76 5.72 -10.21
CA TYR A 26 0.13 4.89 -11.05
C TYR A 26 1.52 5.49 -11.15
N LYS A 27 1.62 6.81 -11.42
CA LYS A 27 2.89 7.52 -11.53
C LYS A 27 3.69 7.44 -10.23
N VAL A 28 3.08 7.74 -9.09
CA VAL A 28 3.75 7.70 -7.77
C VAL A 28 4.27 6.30 -7.45
N ILE A 29 3.49 5.26 -7.72
CA ILE A 29 3.91 3.87 -7.51
C ILE A 29 5.05 3.51 -8.46
N GLN A 30 4.96 3.92 -9.73
CA GLN A 30 5.99 3.63 -10.71
C GLN A 30 7.31 4.34 -10.38
N ASP A 31 7.25 5.63 -10.03
CA ASP A 31 8.42 6.40 -9.61
C ASP A 31 9.07 5.76 -8.36
N SER A 32 8.27 5.29 -7.41
CA SER A 32 8.77 4.62 -6.21
C SER A 32 9.40 3.27 -6.51
N LYS A 33 8.82 2.48 -7.42
CA LYS A 33 9.40 1.22 -7.91
C LYS A 33 10.75 1.46 -8.58
N ASP A 34 10.83 2.47 -9.45
CA ASP A 34 12.08 2.86 -10.13
C ASP A 34 13.18 3.29 -9.14
N VAL A 35 12.82 3.87 -8.00
CA VAL A 35 13.76 4.17 -6.93
C VAL A 35 14.31 2.88 -6.30
N ILE A 36 13.47 1.90 -6.04
CA ILE A 36 13.89 0.58 -5.51
C ILE A 36 14.87 -0.08 -6.50
N GLU A 37 14.52 -0.18 -7.77
CA GLU A 37 15.35 -0.83 -8.79
C GLU A 37 16.72 -0.17 -8.94
N ARG A 38 16.74 1.15 -9.00
CA ARG A 38 17.98 1.92 -9.23
C ARG A 38 18.90 1.99 -8.00
N ARG A 39 18.33 2.11 -6.79
CA ARG A 39 19.11 2.32 -5.57
C ARG A 39 19.41 1.03 -4.83
N ALA A 40 18.43 0.15 -4.68
CA ALA A 40 18.62 -1.10 -3.95
C ALA A 40 19.21 -2.21 -4.83
N LEU A 41 19.39 -1.97 -6.14
CA LEU A 41 19.89 -2.95 -7.13
C LEU A 41 19.09 -4.26 -7.10
N ILE A 42 17.80 -4.15 -6.82
CA ILE A 42 16.87 -5.26 -6.73
C ILE A 42 16.24 -5.49 -8.11
N ARG A 43 16.08 -6.75 -8.51
CA ARG A 43 15.44 -7.11 -9.78
C ARG A 43 13.97 -6.67 -9.81
N SER A 44 13.44 -6.46 -11.02
CA SER A 44 12.10 -5.90 -11.23
C SER A 44 10.98 -6.71 -10.56
N ASP A 45 11.08 -8.04 -10.52
CA ASP A 45 10.15 -8.93 -9.84
C ASP A 45 10.20 -8.78 -8.30
N GLN A 46 11.38 -8.59 -7.76
CA GLN A 46 11.60 -8.37 -6.33
C GLN A 46 11.27 -6.94 -5.91
N SER A 47 11.57 -5.93 -6.75
CA SER A 47 11.26 -4.53 -6.46
C SER A 47 9.79 -4.32 -6.19
N PHE A 48 8.96 -5.08 -6.88
CA PHE A 48 7.54 -5.07 -6.71
C PHE A 48 7.10 -5.64 -5.35
N ARG A 49 7.67 -6.78 -4.93
CA ARG A 49 7.42 -7.34 -3.59
C ARG A 49 7.81 -6.36 -2.49
N GLU A 50 8.96 -5.70 -2.64
CA GLU A 50 9.41 -4.69 -1.68
C GLU A 50 8.47 -3.48 -1.65
N MET A 51 7.99 -3.02 -2.81
CA MET A 51 7.01 -1.95 -2.88
C MET A 51 5.71 -2.32 -2.15
N THR A 52 5.23 -3.57 -2.29
CA THR A 52 4.03 -4.05 -1.56
C THR A 52 4.21 -3.94 -0.05
N LYS A 53 5.39 -4.29 0.47
CA LYS A 53 5.70 -4.16 1.90
C LYS A 53 5.67 -2.71 2.36
N VAL A 54 6.26 -1.81 1.56
CA VAL A 54 6.25 -0.36 1.85
C VAL A 54 4.81 0.18 1.92
N LEU A 55 3.96 -0.21 0.97
CA LEU A 55 2.56 0.22 0.96
C LEU A 55 1.75 -0.39 2.11
N LEU A 56 2.04 -1.63 2.52
CA LEU A 56 1.41 -2.21 3.71
C LEU A 56 1.70 -1.39 4.96
N VAL A 57 2.96 -0.99 5.16
CA VAL A 57 3.35 -0.12 6.29
C VAL A 57 2.56 1.18 6.24
N LYS A 58 2.51 1.85 5.07
CA LYS A 58 1.78 3.09 4.91
C LYS A 58 0.29 2.93 5.22
N MET A 59 -0.36 1.92 4.66
CA MET A 59 -1.79 1.67 4.90
C MET A 59 -2.07 1.32 6.36
N ASN A 60 -1.17 0.58 7.03
CA ASN A 60 -1.29 0.28 8.45
C ASN A 60 -1.23 1.56 9.29
N GLU A 61 -0.31 2.46 8.99
CA GLU A 61 -0.17 3.72 9.73
C GLU A 61 -1.37 4.65 9.51
N GLU A 62 -1.90 4.74 8.29
CA GLU A 62 -3.13 5.49 8.03
C GLU A 62 -4.33 4.92 8.81
N ARG A 63 -4.46 3.58 8.91
CA ARG A 63 -5.50 2.93 9.71
C ARG A 63 -5.33 3.21 11.21
N ARG A 64 -4.10 3.17 11.72
CA ARG A 64 -3.81 3.50 13.12
C ARG A 64 -4.25 4.93 13.45
N VAL A 65 -3.89 5.90 12.61
CA VAL A 65 -4.29 7.31 12.80
C VAL A 65 -5.82 7.44 12.81
N ARG A 66 -6.51 6.81 11.86
CA ARG A 66 -7.98 6.82 11.81
C ARG A 66 -8.65 6.15 13.02
N ALA A 67 -8.00 5.15 13.58
CA ALA A 67 -8.46 4.49 14.81
C ALA A 67 -8.13 5.28 16.09
N GLY A 68 -7.45 6.44 15.98
CA GLY A 68 -7.03 7.24 17.13
C GLY A 68 -5.84 6.65 17.90
N GLU A 69 -5.08 5.73 17.28
CA GLU A 69 -3.93 5.05 17.91
C GLU A 69 -2.63 5.86 17.86
N GLY A 70 -2.70 7.18 17.69
CA GLY A 70 -1.58 8.09 17.71
C GLY A 70 -1.26 8.69 16.34
N ASN A 71 -0.09 9.35 16.24
CA ASN A 71 0.35 10.04 15.03
C ASN A 71 0.83 9.07 13.94
N ASN A 72 0.82 9.57 12.69
CA ASN A 72 1.34 8.83 11.54
C ASN A 72 2.86 8.66 11.65
N ARG A 73 3.32 7.41 11.74
CA ARG A 73 4.75 7.07 11.80
C ARG A 73 5.38 6.87 10.41
N PHE A 74 4.56 6.72 9.37
CA PHE A 74 5.03 6.74 7.97
C PHE A 74 5.27 8.20 7.54
N ASN A 75 6.27 8.79 8.12
CA ASN A 75 6.67 10.19 7.94
C ASN A 75 8.18 10.30 8.12
N ILE A 76 8.85 11.06 7.25
CA ILE A 76 10.32 11.14 7.25
C ILE A 76 10.86 11.79 8.53
N ASP A 77 10.18 12.79 9.06
CA ASP A 77 10.62 13.47 10.29
C ASP A 77 10.53 12.54 11.50
N TYR A 78 9.47 11.72 11.60
CA TYR A 78 9.33 10.71 12.64
C TYR A 78 10.46 9.67 12.54
N VAL A 79 10.63 9.08 11.35
CA VAL A 79 11.61 8.00 11.12
C VAL A 79 13.03 8.50 11.38
N SER A 80 13.41 9.69 10.87
CA SER A 80 14.74 10.26 11.09
C SER A 80 14.98 10.71 12.52
N SER A 81 13.93 11.19 13.22
CA SER A 81 14.06 11.56 14.64
C SER A 81 14.26 10.32 15.51
N LYS A 82 13.51 9.26 15.26
CA LYS A 82 13.64 8.00 15.99
C LYS A 82 14.96 7.30 15.69
N ALA A 83 15.42 7.33 14.44
CA ALA A 83 16.71 6.79 14.03
C ALA A 83 17.87 7.48 14.78
N ARG A 84 17.87 8.82 14.84
CA ARG A 84 18.84 9.60 15.61
C ARG A 84 18.80 9.31 17.10
N LEU A 85 17.61 9.21 17.68
CA LEU A 85 17.45 8.92 19.11
C LEU A 85 18.01 7.55 19.49
N ASN A 86 17.87 6.56 18.62
CA ASN A 86 18.30 5.18 18.83
C ASN A 86 19.72 4.90 18.29
N GLU A 87 20.38 5.89 17.69
CA GLU A 87 21.69 5.76 17.04
C GLU A 87 21.74 4.65 15.96
N VAL A 88 20.67 4.58 15.15
CA VAL A 88 20.52 3.62 14.04
C VAL A 88 20.21 4.34 12.73
N GLU A 89 20.23 3.62 11.62
CA GLU A 89 19.76 4.13 10.33
C GLU A 89 18.23 4.09 10.22
N GLU A 90 17.65 4.96 9.38
CA GLU A 90 16.20 5.06 9.13
C GLU A 90 15.60 3.74 8.67
N ILE A 91 16.36 2.94 7.91
CA ILE A 91 15.93 1.60 7.46
C ILE A 91 15.62 0.66 8.62
N VAL A 92 16.32 0.77 9.74
CA VAL A 92 16.07 -0.06 10.93
C VAL A 92 14.72 0.31 11.54
N VAL A 93 14.45 1.60 11.68
CA VAL A 93 13.15 2.10 12.16
C VAL A 93 12.03 1.67 11.21
N PHE A 94 12.27 1.72 9.90
CA PHE A 94 11.27 1.29 8.91
C PHE A 94 10.98 -0.22 8.99
N LYS A 95 11.99 -1.05 9.23
CA LYS A 95 11.81 -2.49 9.46
C LYS A 95 10.96 -2.78 10.69
N GLU A 96 11.12 -2.01 11.78
CA GLU A 96 10.22 -2.12 12.95
C GLU A 96 8.76 -1.81 12.58
N LEU A 97 8.53 -0.77 11.76
CA LEU A 97 7.17 -0.44 11.28
C LEU A 97 6.59 -1.55 10.41
N PHE A 98 7.43 -2.23 9.63
CA PHE A 98 6.99 -3.37 8.83
C PHE A 98 6.61 -4.57 9.71
N GLU A 99 7.38 -4.88 10.75
CA GLU A 99 7.05 -5.94 11.69
C GLU A 99 5.71 -5.64 12.42
N ASP A 100 5.49 -4.38 12.85
CA ASP A 100 4.22 -3.96 13.42
C ASP A 100 3.03 -4.17 12.45
N ALA A 101 3.24 -3.83 11.17
CA ALA A 101 2.23 -4.02 10.14
C ALA A 101 1.98 -5.51 9.85
N LYS A 102 3.06 -6.30 9.72
CA LYS A 102 3.00 -7.76 9.50
C LYS A 102 2.20 -8.47 10.59
N ALA A 103 2.43 -8.12 11.85
CA ALA A 103 1.74 -8.70 12.99
C ALA A 103 0.21 -8.46 12.95
N LYS A 104 -0.24 -7.34 12.36
CA LYS A 104 -1.70 -7.05 12.19
C LYS A 104 -2.34 -7.81 11.03
N TYR A 105 -1.54 -8.31 10.09
CA TYR A 105 -2.04 -8.97 8.87
C TYR A 105 -1.39 -10.35 8.64
N PRO A 106 -1.55 -11.30 9.59
CA PRO A 106 -0.88 -12.61 9.52
C PRO A 106 -1.29 -13.45 8.31
N ASN A 107 -2.45 -13.17 7.72
CA ASN A 107 -2.93 -13.85 6.52
C ASN A 107 -2.29 -13.35 5.21
N ILE A 108 -1.62 -12.19 5.23
CA ILE A 108 -0.92 -11.64 4.06
C ILE A 108 0.50 -12.18 4.00
N TYR A 109 1.17 -12.26 5.14
CA TYR A 109 2.53 -12.79 5.27
C TYR A 109 2.51 -14.01 6.18
N THR A 110 2.44 -15.19 5.55
CA THR A 110 2.44 -16.48 6.26
C THR A 110 3.85 -16.95 6.64
N ASP A 111 4.88 -16.40 5.99
CA ASP A 111 6.27 -16.63 6.36
C ASP A 111 6.69 -15.62 7.43
N GLU A 112 6.96 -16.13 8.62
CA GLU A 112 7.44 -15.31 9.74
C GLU A 112 8.80 -14.65 9.46
N ASN A 113 9.59 -15.25 8.55
CA ASN A 113 10.91 -14.73 8.15
C ASN A 113 10.83 -13.67 7.04
N GLU A 114 9.64 -13.36 6.52
CA GLU A 114 9.48 -12.31 5.50
C GLU A 114 9.92 -10.95 6.06
N GLN A 115 10.92 -10.34 5.44
CA GLN A 115 11.55 -9.09 5.87
C GLN A 115 11.65 -8.10 4.71
N ILE A 116 11.90 -6.83 5.03
CA ILE A 116 12.31 -5.82 4.05
C ILE A 116 13.73 -6.16 3.55
N ASN A 117 13.88 -6.38 2.26
CA ASN A 117 15.15 -6.71 1.61
C ASN A 117 15.88 -5.48 1.06
N ILE A 118 15.26 -4.31 1.09
CA ILE A 118 15.92 -3.05 0.78
C ILE A 118 16.97 -2.81 1.86
N THR A 119 18.22 -2.60 1.45
CA THR A 119 19.37 -2.34 2.35
C THR A 119 19.88 -0.91 2.24
N ASP A 120 19.55 -0.20 1.17
CA ASP A 120 19.94 1.20 0.98
C ASP A 120 19.04 2.12 1.82
N ASN A 121 19.63 2.76 2.83
CA ASN A 121 18.96 3.71 3.72
C ASN A 121 18.34 4.89 2.95
N LEU A 122 19.05 5.42 1.95
CA LEU A 122 18.54 6.52 1.12
C LEU A 122 17.35 6.10 0.28
N CYS A 123 17.28 4.83 -0.14
CA CYS A 123 16.13 4.29 -0.86
C CYS A 123 14.87 4.41 0.01
N ILE A 124 14.90 3.93 1.26
CA ILE A 124 13.77 4.02 2.19
C ILE A 124 13.37 5.46 2.46
N CYS A 125 14.33 6.36 2.69
CA CYS A 125 14.04 7.78 2.89
C CYS A 125 13.32 8.41 1.68
N HIS A 126 13.72 8.06 0.46
CA HIS A 126 13.05 8.52 -0.76
C HIS A 126 11.63 7.94 -0.89
N LEU A 127 11.44 6.67 -0.59
CA LEU A 127 10.12 6.04 -0.66
C LEU A 127 9.14 6.69 0.33
N ILE A 128 9.58 6.94 1.55
CA ILE A 128 8.75 7.63 2.55
C ILE A 128 8.38 9.02 2.03
N LYS A 129 9.35 9.83 1.61
CA LYS A 129 9.12 11.19 1.09
C LYS A 129 8.18 11.23 -0.12
N ASN A 130 8.27 10.25 -1.01
CA ASN A 130 7.42 10.19 -2.20
C ASN A 130 5.97 9.83 -1.85
N LEU A 131 5.78 8.99 -0.83
CA LEU A 131 4.47 8.42 -0.50
C LEU A 131 3.77 9.13 0.66
N GLU A 132 4.52 9.78 1.59
CA GLU A 132 3.91 10.43 2.77
C GLU A 132 2.87 11.49 2.42
N PRO A 133 2.98 12.27 1.31
CA PRO A 133 1.99 13.30 0.98
C PRO A 133 0.63 12.73 0.55
N PHE A 134 0.54 11.44 0.24
CA PHE A 134 -0.66 10.82 -0.31
C PHE A 134 -1.39 9.99 0.74
N SER A 135 -2.74 10.00 0.71
CA SER A 135 -3.58 9.11 1.51
C SER A 135 -4.18 8.02 0.63
N PHE A 136 -3.85 6.77 0.92
CA PHE A 136 -4.41 5.61 0.19
C PHE A 136 -5.77 5.18 0.73
N LEU A 137 -6.03 5.41 2.02
CA LEU A 137 -7.33 5.10 2.64
C LEU A 137 -8.37 6.21 2.41
N GLY A 138 -7.93 7.46 2.14
CA GLY A 138 -8.79 8.60 1.81
C GLY A 138 -9.31 8.57 0.39
N THR A 139 -8.69 7.79 -0.49
CA THR A 139 -9.11 7.62 -1.88
C THR A 139 -10.34 6.72 -1.98
N GLY A 140 -11.22 6.99 -2.96
CA GLY A 140 -12.43 6.18 -3.22
C GLY A 140 -12.09 4.70 -3.48
N ASP A 141 -13.09 3.84 -3.39
CA ASP A 141 -12.90 2.37 -3.52
C ASP A 141 -12.34 1.98 -4.89
N ASP A 142 -12.62 2.75 -5.94
CA ASP A 142 -12.04 2.58 -7.27
C ASP A 142 -10.52 2.71 -7.30
N ILE A 143 -9.96 3.58 -6.47
CA ILE A 143 -8.51 3.79 -6.43
C ILE A 143 -7.82 2.68 -5.65
N LYS A 144 -8.44 2.17 -4.57
CA LYS A 144 -7.93 0.99 -3.85
C LYS A 144 -7.88 -0.24 -4.76
N GLY A 145 -8.94 -0.45 -5.55
CA GLY A 145 -8.98 -1.50 -6.59
C GLY A 145 -7.88 -1.32 -7.63
N THR A 146 -7.67 -0.07 -8.11
CA THR A 146 -6.61 0.26 -9.07
C THR A 146 -5.21 0.02 -8.50
N VAL A 147 -4.95 0.41 -7.25
CA VAL A 147 -3.68 0.09 -6.56
C VAL A 147 -3.46 -1.41 -6.54
N TYR A 148 -4.48 -2.14 -6.11
CA TYR A 148 -4.42 -3.60 -6.03
C TYR A 148 -4.20 -4.24 -7.40
N GLU A 149 -4.89 -3.78 -8.46
CA GLU A 149 -4.66 -4.23 -9.83
C GLU A 149 -3.25 -3.91 -10.36
N ILE A 150 -2.74 -2.71 -10.07
CA ILE A 150 -1.36 -2.34 -10.43
C ILE A 150 -0.39 -3.30 -9.75
N PHE A 151 -0.63 -3.60 -8.46
CA PHE A 151 0.15 -4.56 -7.70
C PHE A 151 0.10 -5.96 -8.29
N LEU A 152 -1.11 -6.47 -8.55
CA LEU A 152 -1.28 -7.79 -9.14
C LEU A 152 -0.71 -7.87 -10.56
N LYS A 153 -1.01 -6.91 -11.43
CA LYS A 153 -0.51 -6.89 -12.82
C LYS A 153 1.01 -6.91 -12.90
N ALA A 154 1.68 -6.24 -11.97
CA ALA A 154 3.13 -6.19 -11.99
C ALA A 154 3.77 -7.43 -11.32
N THR A 155 3.16 -7.99 -10.25
CA THR A 155 3.62 -9.24 -9.62
C THR A 155 3.46 -10.44 -10.53
N LEU A 156 2.39 -10.47 -11.32
CA LEU A 156 2.02 -11.63 -12.12
C LEU A 156 2.59 -11.61 -13.54
N ARG A 157 3.01 -10.44 -14.06
CA ARG A 157 3.72 -10.33 -15.34
C ARG A 157 5.10 -11.02 -15.35
N GLY A 158 5.68 -11.29 -14.16
CA GLY A 158 6.99 -11.91 -14.04
C GLY A 158 6.98 -13.44 -13.94
N GLU A 159 5.91 -14.06 -13.45
CA GLU A 159 5.90 -15.50 -13.16
C GLU A 159 4.71 -16.30 -13.72
N PHE A 160 3.56 -15.68 -14.05
CA PHE A 160 2.33 -16.46 -14.32
C PHE A 160 1.46 -15.99 -15.49
N ASP A 161 1.87 -15.14 -16.39
CA ASP A 161 1.05 -14.71 -17.57
C ASP A 161 -0.46 -14.52 -17.26
N GLN A 162 -0.80 -14.05 -16.04
CA GLN A 162 -2.20 -13.86 -15.65
C GLN A 162 -2.72 -12.55 -16.24
N TYR A 163 -3.75 -12.66 -17.06
CA TYR A 163 -4.45 -11.53 -17.65
C TYR A 163 -5.69 -11.20 -16.82
N PHE A 164 -5.80 -9.94 -16.40
CA PHE A 164 -7.00 -9.44 -15.76
C PHE A 164 -7.97 -8.91 -16.79
N THR A 165 -9.24 -9.29 -16.64
CA THR A 165 -10.31 -8.71 -17.45
C THR A 165 -10.47 -7.23 -17.09
N PRO A 166 -10.49 -6.31 -18.07
CA PRO A 166 -10.74 -4.88 -17.80
C PRO A 166 -12.03 -4.68 -17.00
N ARG A 167 -12.01 -3.72 -16.06
CA ARG A 167 -13.13 -3.52 -15.15
C ARG A 167 -14.43 -3.19 -15.85
N GLU A 168 -14.38 -2.42 -16.93
CA GLU A 168 -15.54 -2.06 -17.75
C GLU A 168 -16.20 -3.31 -18.37
N ILE A 169 -15.40 -4.31 -18.72
CA ILE A 169 -15.90 -5.60 -19.25
C ILE A 169 -16.53 -6.41 -18.13
N VAL A 170 -15.89 -6.45 -16.94
CA VAL A 170 -16.44 -7.13 -15.76
C VAL A 170 -17.80 -6.54 -15.41
N GLU A 171 -17.90 -5.21 -15.27
CA GLU A 171 -19.15 -4.52 -14.98
C GLU A 171 -20.24 -4.79 -16.01
N PHE A 172 -19.87 -4.76 -17.30
CA PHE A 172 -20.80 -5.09 -18.38
C PHE A 172 -21.33 -6.50 -18.25
N MET A 173 -20.45 -7.48 -18.04
CA MET A 173 -20.83 -8.90 -17.97
C MET A 173 -21.66 -9.19 -16.72
N VAL A 174 -21.33 -8.62 -15.57
CA VAL A 174 -22.12 -8.77 -14.32
C VAL A 174 -23.51 -8.17 -14.51
N LYS A 175 -23.62 -6.98 -15.11
CA LYS A 175 -24.93 -6.38 -15.45
C LYS A 175 -25.75 -7.19 -16.43
N CYS A 176 -25.09 -7.87 -17.38
CA CYS A 176 -25.80 -8.78 -18.31
C CYS A 176 -26.25 -10.08 -17.62
N ALA A 177 -25.49 -10.57 -16.65
CA ALA A 177 -25.86 -11.75 -15.87
C ALA A 177 -26.97 -11.47 -14.86
N ASP A 178 -27.09 -10.21 -14.41
CA ASP A 178 -28.11 -9.67 -13.51
C ASP A 178 -28.35 -10.54 -12.25
N PRO A 179 -27.30 -10.83 -11.46
CA PRO A 179 -27.42 -11.72 -10.30
C PRO A 179 -28.30 -11.07 -9.21
N ASN A 180 -29.13 -11.88 -8.54
CA ASN A 180 -30.00 -11.46 -7.47
C ASN A 180 -29.51 -11.94 -6.10
N ILE A 181 -29.95 -11.27 -5.04
CA ILE A 181 -29.66 -11.70 -3.67
C ILE A 181 -30.26 -13.12 -3.45
N GLY A 182 -29.40 -14.07 -3.09
CA GLY A 182 -29.78 -15.46 -2.89
C GLY A 182 -29.38 -16.40 -4.04
N ASP A 183 -28.92 -15.86 -5.16
CA ASP A 183 -28.38 -16.69 -6.24
C ASP A 183 -27.06 -17.35 -5.82
N VAL A 184 -26.82 -18.56 -6.34
CA VAL A 184 -25.55 -19.27 -6.16
C VAL A 184 -24.70 -19.03 -7.39
N ILE A 185 -23.61 -18.30 -7.20
CA ILE A 185 -22.69 -17.91 -8.27
C ILE A 185 -21.42 -18.74 -8.17
N LEU A 186 -21.01 -19.35 -9.28
CA LEU A 186 -19.76 -20.08 -9.40
C LEU A 186 -18.89 -19.45 -10.49
N ASP A 187 -17.71 -18.99 -10.10
CA ASP A 187 -16.64 -18.64 -11.03
C ASP A 187 -15.52 -19.68 -10.93
N PRO A 188 -15.43 -20.65 -11.87
CA PRO A 188 -14.46 -21.74 -11.79
C PRO A 188 -13.03 -21.31 -12.10
N ALA A 189 -12.82 -20.06 -12.53
CA ALA A 189 -11.53 -19.48 -12.89
C ALA A 189 -11.37 -18.08 -12.32
N CYS A 190 -11.85 -17.85 -11.09
CA CYS A 190 -12.08 -16.53 -10.51
C CYS A 190 -10.82 -15.62 -10.42
N GLY A 191 -9.62 -16.17 -10.50
CA GLY A 191 -8.39 -15.41 -10.33
C GLY A 191 -8.40 -14.62 -9.02
N SER A 192 -8.33 -13.29 -9.10
CA SER A 192 -8.46 -12.39 -7.94
C SER A 192 -9.91 -12.16 -7.49
N GLY A 193 -10.88 -12.82 -8.08
CA GLY A 193 -12.30 -12.66 -7.75
C GLY A 193 -12.96 -11.43 -8.38
N GLY A 194 -12.38 -10.86 -9.44
CA GLY A 194 -12.86 -9.60 -10.04
C GLY A 194 -14.34 -9.60 -10.41
N PHE A 195 -14.89 -10.73 -10.87
CA PHE A 195 -16.33 -10.88 -11.16
C PHE A 195 -17.16 -11.04 -9.89
N LEU A 196 -16.62 -11.71 -8.85
CA LEU A 196 -17.36 -12.03 -7.64
C LEU A 196 -17.49 -10.85 -6.66
N ILE A 197 -16.63 -9.85 -6.79
CA ILE A 197 -16.62 -8.67 -5.92
C ILE A 197 -17.31 -7.44 -6.55
N GLN A 198 -17.77 -7.55 -7.80
CA GLN A 198 -18.51 -6.50 -8.51
C GLN A 198 -19.99 -6.55 -8.15
#